data_fe440d434e7a69bc4908273fd3c6f233
#
_entry.id   fe440d434e7a69bc4908273fd3c6f233
#
_cell.length_a   1.000
_cell.length_b   1.000
_cell.length_c   1.000
_cell.angle_alpha   90.00
_cell.angle_beta   90.00
_cell.angle_gamma   90.00
#
_symmetry.space_group_name_H-M   'P 1'
#
loop_
_entity.id
_entity.type
_entity.pdbx_description
1 polymer ?
#
loop_
_entity_poly.entity_id
_entity_poly.type
_entity_poly.pdbx_seq_one_letter_code
_entity_poly.pdbx_strand_id
1 'polypeptide(L)'
;MDENINKAPGPDKEKKAEDPVVCVKDVMEKVFVSVTPDIPIRDVFRIFIKHRLLAVPVVDEEDHLIGIISSADLMYRSSKPHIPRLPFIGTKIYTSRVGKYAKEFKNLLDQPCEKLMTKNVMIATPKADVEQVAAVMIIEHLKVLPVVDNKRVVGMITRACILKDLYREWKY
;
A
#
# COMPACT_ATOMS: atom_id res chain seq x y z
N MET A 1 72.89 -1.51 3.61
CA MET A 1 72.22 -0.59 2.67
C MET A 1 70.75 -0.77 2.88
N ASP A 2 70.20 0.11 3.69
CA ASP A 2 68.81 0.10 4.12
C ASP A 2 67.95 0.85 3.11
N GLU A 3 67.02 0.19 2.48
CA GLU A 3 65.97 0.88 1.73
C GLU A 3 64.64 0.81 2.51
N ASN A 4 64.44 1.86 3.26
CA ASN A 4 63.22 2.16 4.00
C ASN A 4 62.18 2.73 3.01
N ILE A 5 61.31 1.87 2.48
CA ILE A 5 60.23 2.31 1.58
C ILE A 5 59.10 2.86 2.46
N ASN A 6 59.00 4.15 2.49
CA ASN A 6 57.99 4.99 3.10
C ASN A 6 56.62 4.68 2.50
N LYS A 7 55.79 3.91 3.22
CA LYS A 7 54.42 3.58 2.84
C LYS A 7 53.54 4.78 3.16
N ALA A 8 53.11 5.50 2.11
CA ALA A 8 52.15 6.59 2.24
C ALA A 8 50.85 6.10 2.92
N PRO A 9 50.27 6.91 3.83
CA PRO A 9 48.95 6.56 4.39
C PRO A 9 47.91 6.55 3.29
N GLY A 10 47.14 5.47 3.23
CA GLY A 10 46.01 5.36 2.32
C GLY A 10 44.92 6.41 2.64
N PRO A 11 44.08 6.77 1.67
CA PRO A 11 43.07 7.78 1.87
C PRO A 11 42.17 7.38 3.05
N ASP A 12 42.09 8.29 4.04
CA ASP A 12 41.16 8.20 5.14
C ASP A 12 39.77 7.98 4.55
N LYS A 13 39.12 6.88 4.94
CA LYS A 13 37.71 6.66 4.69
C LYS A 13 36.96 7.75 5.48
N GLU A 14 36.66 8.84 4.81
CA GLU A 14 35.70 9.82 5.30
C GLU A 14 34.47 9.04 5.75
N LYS A 15 34.18 9.06 7.05
CA LYS A 15 32.88 8.64 7.58
C LYS A 15 31.85 9.54 6.91
N LYS A 16 31.13 9.02 5.89
CA LYS A 16 29.90 9.65 5.43
C LYS A 16 29.06 9.89 6.68
N ALA A 17 28.75 11.15 6.96
CA ALA A 17 27.72 11.49 7.92
C ALA A 17 26.49 10.70 7.51
N GLU A 18 25.96 9.88 8.41
CA GLU A 18 24.71 9.15 8.15
C GLU A 18 23.64 10.21 7.92
N ASP A 19 23.07 10.23 6.72
CA ASP A 19 21.95 11.13 6.41
C ASP A 19 20.85 10.89 7.45
N PRO A 20 20.16 11.94 7.90
CA PRO A 20 19.14 11.80 8.93
C PRO A 20 18.04 10.85 8.46
N VAL A 21 17.80 9.78 9.21
CA VAL A 21 16.76 8.78 8.90
C VAL A 21 15.38 9.43 8.95
N VAL A 22 14.68 9.47 7.81
CA VAL A 22 13.33 9.99 7.73
C VAL A 22 12.35 8.93 8.21
N CYS A 23 11.54 9.26 9.22
CA CYS A 23 10.55 8.34 9.78
C CYS A 23 9.21 8.39 9.02
N VAL A 24 8.50 7.27 8.97
CA VAL A 24 7.17 7.16 8.36
C VAL A 24 6.19 8.21 8.88
N LYS A 25 6.20 8.52 10.19
CA LYS A 25 5.34 9.55 10.82
C LYS A 25 5.47 10.94 10.23
N ASP A 26 6.63 11.25 9.61
CA ASP A 26 6.95 12.57 9.07
C ASP A 26 6.42 12.71 7.63
N VAL A 27 6.18 11.57 6.95
CA VAL A 27 5.80 11.48 5.53
C VAL A 27 4.36 11.00 5.35
N MET A 28 3.81 10.21 6.29
CA MET A 28 2.48 9.62 6.20
C MET A 28 1.35 10.65 6.15
N GLU A 29 0.24 10.27 5.53
CA GLU A 29 -1.03 11.00 5.61
C GLU A 29 -1.72 10.66 6.94
N LYS A 30 -1.95 11.68 7.78
CA LYS A 30 -2.62 11.55 9.08
C LYS A 30 -4.14 11.63 8.98
N VAL A 31 -4.64 12.22 7.89
CA VAL A 31 -6.09 12.28 7.61
C VAL A 31 -6.42 11.15 6.65
N PHE A 32 -7.15 10.16 7.12
CA PHE A 32 -7.56 9.00 6.36
C PHE A 32 -9.00 8.60 6.71
N VAL A 33 -9.56 7.69 5.91
CA VAL A 33 -10.88 7.11 6.13
C VAL A 33 -10.70 5.65 6.52
N SER A 34 -11.36 5.21 7.58
CA SER A 34 -11.51 3.81 7.99
C SER A 34 -12.97 3.38 7.92
N VAL A 35 -13.22 2.08 7.93
CA VAL A 35 -14.56 1.50 7.94
C VAL A 35 -14.62 0.38 8.97
N THR A 36 -15.84 0.08 9.46
CA THR A 36 -16.10 -1.07 10.32
C THR A 36 -16.43 -2.32 9.49
N PRO A 37 -16.24 -3.55 10.01
CA PRO A 37 -16.37 -4.78 9.24
C PRO A 37 -17.80 -5.05 8.74
N ASP A 38 -18.80 -4.48 9.39
CA ASP A 38 -20.22 -4.67 9.13
C ASP A 38 -20.78 -3.78 8.02
N ILE A 39 -20.05 -2.68 7.65
CA ILE A 39 -20.51 -1.77 6.61
C ILE A 39 -20.76 -2.51 5.28
N PRO A 40 -21.90 -2.25 4.58
CA PRO A 40 -22.15 -2.87 3.30
C PRO A 40 -21.10 -2.52 2.24
N ILE A 41 -20.71 -3.50 1.44
CA ILE A 41 -19.71 -3.32 0.36
C ILE A 41 -20.08 -2.16 -0.58
N ARG A 42 -21.39 -1.93 -0.83
CA ARG A 42 -21.84 -0.78 -1.64
C ARG A 42 -21.38 0.56 -1.09
N ASP A 43 -21.34 0.70 0.23
CA ASP A 43 -20.93 1.95 0.88
C ASP A 43 -19.42 2.10 0.85
N VAL A 44 -18.68 1.01 0.95
CA VAL A 44 -17.22 0.99 0.70
C VAL A 44 -16.93 1.48 -0.73
N PHE A 45 -17.66 1.02 -1.76
CA PHE A 45 -17.53 1.53 -3.13
C PHE A 45 -17.75 3.05 -3.22
N ARG A 46 -18.80 3.56 -2.55
CA ARG A 46 -19.08 5.01 -2.53
C ARG A 46 -17.93 5.80 -1.92
N ILE A 47 -17.36 5.29 -0.80
CA ILE A 47 -16.21 5.89 -0.13
C ILE A 47 -14.99 5.93 -1.07
N PHE A 48 -14.67 4.81 -1.74
CA PHE A 48 -13.56 4.76 -2.69
C PHE A 48 -13.70 5.78 -3.83
N ILE A 49 -14.88 5.86 -4.42
CA ILE A 49 -15.16 6.78 -5.54
C ILE A 49 -15.09 8.24 -5.05
N LYS A 50 -15.76 8.55 -3.93
CA LYS A 50 -15.84 9.90 -3.38
C LYS A 50 -14.46 10.45 -3.00
N HIS A 51 -13.63 9.64 -2.36
CA HIS A 51 -12.34 10.05 -1.81
C HIS A 51 -11.15 9.63 -2.68
N ARG A 52 -11.37 8.96 -3.82
CA ARG A 52 -10.31 8.47 -4.74
C ARG A 52 -9.24 7.64 -4.05
N LEU A 53 -9.67 6.74 -3.15
CA LEU A 53 -8.78 5.97 -2.30
C LEU A 53 -8.15 4.78 -3.03
N LEU A 54 -6.95 4.40 -2.59
CA LEU A 54 -6.26 3.18 -3.02
C LEU A 54 -6.63 1.99 -2.14
N ALA A 55 -6.78 2.24 -0.85
CA ALA A 55 -7.21 1.25 0.14
C ALA A 55 -7.87 1.96 1.34
N VAL A 56 -8.65 1.19 2.10
CA VAL A 56 -9.32 1.61 3.33
C VAL A 56 -9.02 0.59 4.41
N PRO A 57 -8.46 0.98 5.56
CA PRO A 57 -8.33 0.11 6.70
C PRO A 57 -9.70 -0.24 7.27
N VAL A 58 -9.86 -1.51 7.67
CA VAL A 58 -11.02 -1.98 8.42
C VAL A 58 -10.62 -2.08 9.88
N VAL A 59 -11.37 -1.44 10.75
CA VAL A 59 -11.07 -1.34 12.18
C VAL A 59 -12.23 -1.85 13.02
N ASP A 60 -11.93 -2.30 14.23
CA ASP A 60 -12.94 -2.66 15.24
C ASP A 60 -13.46 -1.42 16.01
N GLU A 61 -14.27 -1.66 17.04
CA GLU A 61 -14.86 -0.61 17.87
C GLU A 61 -13.83 0.19 18.68
N GLU A 62 -12.63 -0.38 18.91
CA GLU A 62 -11.51 0.26 19.60
C GLU A 62 -10.51 0.92 18.64
N ASP A 63 -10.82 1.03 17.34
CA ASP A 63 -9.96 1.52 16.27
C ASP A 63 -8.74 0.63 15.97
N HIS A 64 -8.74 -0.63 16.39
CA HIS A 64 -7.67 -1.56 16.04
C HIS A 64 -7.81 -2.04 14.60
N LEU A 65 -6.69 -2.15 13.91
CA LEU A 65 -6.67 -2.68 12.53
C LEU A 65 -7.00 -4.17 12.54
N ILE A 66 -8.10 -4.55 11.87
CA ILE A 66 -8.51 -5.94 11.69
C ILE A 66 -8.44 -6.42 10.24
N GLY A 67 -8.28 -5.50 9.31
CA GLY A 67 -8.17 -5.82 7.88
C GLY A 67 -7.93 -4.59 7.02
N ILE A 68 -7.78 -4.82 5.72
CA ILE A 68 -7.70 -3.77 4.71
C ILE A 68 -8.49 -4.17 3.47
N ILE A 69 -9.13 -3.20 2.83
CA ILE A 69 -9.76 -3.37 1.53
C ILE A 69 -9.07 -2.45 0.55
N SER A 70 -8.59 -2.99 -0.56
CA SER A 70 -8.00 -2.23 -1.66
C SER A 70 -8.96 -2.08 -2.84
N SER A 71 -8.67 -1.12 -3.73
CA SER A 71 -9.39 -1.00 -4.99
C SER A 71 -9.28 -2.28 -5.85
N ALA A 72 -8.18 -3.03 -5.71
CA ALA A 72 -8.01 -4.31 -6.40
C ALA A 72 -9.00 -5.38 -5.88
N ASP A 73 -9.25 -5.44 -4.58
CA ASP A 73 -10.21 -6.39 -3.99
C ASP A 73 -11.63 -6.11 -4.50
N LEU A 74 -12.02 -4.84 -4.55
CA LEU A 74 -13.30 -4.42 -5.11
C LEU A 74 -13.42 -4.79 -6.59
N MET A 75 -12.38 -4.56 -7.39
CA MET A 75 -12.37 -4.88 -8.81
C MET A 75 -12.33 -6.37 -9.07
N TYR A 76 -11.48 -7.11 -8.36
CA TYR A 76 -11.32 -8.55 -8.57
C TYR A 76 -12.60 -9.33 -8.28
N ARG A 77 -13.28 -9.02 -7.18
CA ARG A 77 -14.52 -9.68 -6.80
C ARG A 77 -15.71 -9.24 -7.64
N SER A 78 -15.70 -8.00 -8.14
CA SER A 78 -16.74 -7.51 -9.03
C SER A 78 -16.64 -8.05 -10.46
N SER A 79 -15.46 -8.48 -10.89
CA SER A 79 -15.23 -8.81 -12.30
C SER A 79 -14.94 -10.27 -12.58
N LYS A 80 -14.60 -11.13 -11.55
CA LYS A 80 -14.13 -12.52 -11.75
C LYS A 80 -13.69 -12.75 -13.22
N PRO A 81 -12.58 -12.16 -13.65
CA PRO A 81 -12.20 -12.22 -15.03
C PRO A 81 -11.85 -13.66 -15.37
N HIS A 82 -12.73 -14.38 -15.99
CA HIS A 82 -12.39 -15.57 -16.73
C HIS A 82 -11.71 -15.07 -18.01
N ILE A 83 -10.41 -14.83 -17.94
CA ILE A 83 -9.61 -14.56 -19.14
C ILE A 83 -9.39 -15.91 -19.81
N PRO A 84 -10.11 -16.25 -20.90
CA PRO A 84 -9.79 -17.45 -21.64
C PRO A 84 -8.37 -17.29 -22.19
N ARG A 85 -7.45 -18.15 -21.77
CA ARG A 85 -6.14 -18.27 -22.40
C ARG A 85 -6.34 -18.88 -23.78
N LEU A 86 -6.45 -18.05 -24.80
CA LEU A 86 -6.36 -18.51 -26.18
C LEU A 86 -4.87 -18.53 -26.57
N PRO A 87 -4.31 -19.71 -26.89
CA PRO A 87 -2.85 -19.86 -27.02
C PRO A 87 -2.24 -19.27 -28.27
N PHE A 88 -2.99 -18.65 -29.19
CA PHE A 88 -2.44 -18.38 -30.52
C PHE A 88 -2.75 -17.04 -31.19
N ILE A 89 -3.54 -16.12 -30.60
CA ILE A 89 -3.81 -14.82 -31.26
C ILE A 89 -3.76 -13.72 -30.23
N GLY A 90 -2.89 -12.73 -30.44
CA GLY A 90 -2.65 -11.57 -29.55
C GLY A 90 -3.83 -10.60 -29.37
N THR A 91 -5.05 -11.04 -29.60
CA THR A 91 -6.26 -10.23 -29.45
C THR A 91 -7.06 -10.73 -28.25
N LYS A 92 -7.10 -9.93 -27.18
CA LYS A 92 -7.95 -10.17 -26.02
C LYS A 92 -9.41 -9.89 -26.40
N ILE A 93 -10.18 -10.94 -26.72
CA ILE A 93 -11.61 -10.80 -26.96
C ILE A 93 -12.30 -10.82 -25.59
N TYR A 94 -12.80 -9.66 -25.16
CA TYR A 94 -13.68 -9.57 -23.99
C TYR A 94 -15.08 -10.05 -24.38
N THR A 95 -15.39 -11.32 -24.15
CA THR A 95 -16.76 -11.79 -24.27
C THR A 95 -17.54 -11.37 -23.03
N SER A 96 -18.45 -10.45 -23.18
CA SER A 96 -19.30 -9.93 -22.12
C SER A 96 -20.36 -10.96 -21.71
N ARG A 97 -20.13 -11.70 -20.64
CA ARG A 97 -21.21 -12.37 -19.88
C ARG A 97 -21.78 -11.43 -18.81
N VAL A 98 -22.09 -10.20 -19.21
CA VAL A 98 -22.47 -9.11 -18.30
C VAL A 98 -23.68 -9.46 -17.42
N GLY A 99 -24.68 -10.23 -17.94
CA GLY A 99 -25.90 -10.48 -17.20
C GLY A 99 -25.77 -11.36 -15.95
N LYS A 100 -24.93 -12.41 -16.02
CA LYS A 100 -24.74 -13.33 -14.87
C LYS A 100 -23.92 -12.65 -13.76
N TYR A 101 -22.88 -11.93 -14.14
CA TYR A 101 -22.02 -11.19 -13.21
C TYR A 101 -22.75 -10.04 -12.53
N ALA A 102 -23.66 -9.35 -13.22
CA ALA A 102 -24.43 -8.26 -12.65
C ALA A 102 -25.30 -8.70 -11.46
N LYS A 103 -25.91 -9.89 -11.52
CA LYS A 103 -26.72 -10.41 -10.41
C LYS A 103 -25.86 -10.83 -9.21
N GLU A 104 -24.75 -11.53 -9.46
CA GLU A 104 -23.80 -11.94 -8.41
C GLU A 104 -23.17 -10.71 -7.74
N PHE A 105 -22.81 -9.71 -8.54
CA PHE A 105 -22.27 -8.46 -8.05
C PHE A 105 -23.27 -7.67 -7.19
N LYS A 106 -24.54 -7.60 -7.63
CA LYS A 106 -25.59 -6.95 -6.86
C LYS A 106 -25.78 -7.61 -5.48
N ASN A 107 -25.77 -8.94 -5.43
CA ASN A 107 -25.85 -9.66 -4.16
C ASN A 107 -24.62 -9.44 -3.26
N LEU A 108 -23.44 -9.22 -3.85
CA LEU A 108 -22.23 -8.92 -3.12
C LEU A 108 -22.28 -7.54 -2.46
N LEU A 109 -22.91 -6.55 -3.12
CA LEU A 109 -22.98 -5.18 -2.63
C LEU A 109 -23.70 -5.04 -1.28
N ASP A 110 -24.61 -5.97 -0.96
CA ASP A 110 -25.38 -5.99 0.28
C ASP A 110 -24.70 -6.76 1.41
N GLN A 111 -23.56 -7.40 1.13
CA GLN A 111 -22.80 -8.13 2.13
C GLN A 111 -21.91 -7.20 2.94
N PRO A 112 -21.58 -7.56 4.20
CA PRO A 112 -20.62 -6.84 5.01
C PRO A 112 -19.21 -6.87 4.41
N CYS A 113 -18.47 -5.78 4.56
CA CYS A 113 -17.17 -5.61 3.91
C CYS A 113 -16.11 -6.56 4.44
N GLU A 114 -16.28 -7.15 5.62
CA GLU A 114 -15.39 -8.18 6.16
C GLU A 114 -15.18 -9.37 5.21
N LYS A 115 -16.16 -9.64 4.33
CA LYS A 115 -16.07 -10.71 3.32
C LYS A 115 -15.11 -10.39 2.18
N LEU A 116 -14.73 -9.12 2.02
CA LEU A 116 -13.78 -8.67 1.01
C LEU A 116 -12.40 -8.37 1.58
N MET A 117 -12.33 -8.03 2.87
CA MET A 117 -11.09 -7.56 3.45
C MET A 117 -10.00 -8.63 3.47
N THR A 118 -8.77 -8.19 3.30
CA THR A 118 -7.56 -8.97 3.58
C THR A 118 -7.25 -8.83 5.05
N LYS A 119 -7.22 -9.96 5.78
CA LYS A 119 -6.97 -9.98 7.24
C LYS A 119 -5.49 -9.95 7.62
N ASN A 120 -4.65 -10.59 6.80
CA ASN A 120 -3.19 -10.55 7.02
C ASN A 120 -2.61 -9.30 6.36
N VAL A 121 -2.63 -8.18 7.09
CA VAL A 121 -2.27 -6.87 6.57
C VAL A 121 -0.79 -6.59 6.86
N MET A 122 -0.05 -6.22 5.82
CA MET A 122 1.27 -5.60 6.00
C MET A 122 1.09 -4.18 6.52
N ILE A 123 1.81 -3.83 7.56
CA ILE A 123 1.74 -2.54 8.23
C ILE A 123 3.10 -1.86 8.26
N ALA A 124 3.11 -0.54 8.41
CA ALA A 124 4.28 0.22 8.82
C ALA A 124 4.08 0.74 10.25
N THR A 125 5.16 0.97 10.99
CA THR A 125 5.11 1.68 12.27
C THR A 125 5.51 3.15 12.08
N PRO A 126 5.06 4.07 12.96
CA PRO A 126 5.41 5.49 12.85
C PRO A 126 6.91 5.78 12.85
N LYS A 127 7.70 4.94 13.53
CA LYS A 127 9.15 5.06 13.67
C LYS A 127 9.95 4.30 12.61
N ALA A 128 9.29 3.58 11.72
CA ALA A 128 9.96 2.86 10.65
C ALA A 128 10.67 3.85 9.71
N ASP A 129 11.79 3.41 9.17
CA ASP A 129 12.53 4.11 8.14
C ASP A 129 11.75 4.11 6.82
N VAL A 130 11.57 5.27 6.22
CA VAL A 130 10.85 5.46 4.96
C VAL A 130 11.49 4.69 3.81
N GLU A 131 12.83 4.61 3.76
CA GLU A 131 13.55 3.87 2.71
C GLU A 131 13.28 2.37 2.79
N GLN A 132 13.29 1.81 4.01
CA GLN A 132 12.95 0.40 4.22
C GLN A 132 11.50 0.11 3.84
N VAL A 133 10.57 0.98 4.23
CA VAL A 133 9.16 0.87 3.85
C VAL A 133 8.97 0.98 2.34
N ALA A 134 9.69 1.89 1.68
CA ALA A 134 9.67 2.02 0.22
C ALA A 134 10.15 0.73 -0.47
N ALA A 135 11.24 0.13 0.02
CA ALA A 135 11.75 -1.14 -0.50
C ALA A 135 10.72 -2.27 -0.37
N VAL A 136 10.07 -2.40 0.80
CA VAL A 136 8.99 -3.38 1.02
C VAL A 136 7.83 -3.13 0.06
N MET A 137 7.39 -1.87 -0.10
CA MET A 137 6.29 -1.54 -1.01
C MET A 137 6.60 -1.88 -2.47
N ILE A 138 7.88 -1.81 -2.88
CA ILE A 138 8.31 -2.18 -4.23
C ILE A 138 8.30 -3.70 -4.39
N ILE A 139 8.94 -4.43 -3.48
CA ILE A 139 9.09 -5.88 -3.52
C ILE A 139 7.74 -6.58 -3.47
N GLU A 140 6.86 -6.14 -2.57
CA GLU A 140 5.52 -6.72 -2.36
C GLU A 140 4.45 -6.12 -3.29
N HIS A 141 4.84 -5.26 -4.22
CA HIS A 141 3.94 -4.57 -5.15
C HIS A 141 2.82 -3.76 -4.50
N LEU A 142 3.02 -3.30 -3.27
CA LEU A 142 2.05 -2.53 -2.50
C LEU A 142 2.06 -1.06 -2.93
N LYS A 143 0.88 -0.44 -2.98
CA LYS A 143 0.72 0.99 -3.31
C LYS A 143 0.49 1.85 -2.07
N VAL A 144 0.04 1.22 -0.99
CA VAL A 144 -0.34 1.87 0.26
C VAL A 144 -0.23 0.87 1.41
N LEU A 145 0.19 1.36 2.57
CA LEU A 145 0.22 0.60 3.82
C LEU A 145 -0.46 1.41 4.93
N PRO A 146 -1.22 0.78 5.82
CA PRO A 146 -1.65 1.41 7.05
C PRO A 146 -0.45 1.56 8.00
N VAL A 147 -0.39 2.72 8.65
CA VAL A 147 0.58 2.99 9.71
C VAL A 147 -0.10 2.73 11.03
N VAL A 148 0.47 1.82 11.81
CA VAL A 148 -0.13 1.31 13.03
C VAL A 148 0.76 1.56 14.23
N ASP A 149 0.19 2.11 15.29
CA ASP A 149 0.80 2.24 16.59
C ASP A 149 -0.13 1.64 17.66
N ASN A 150 0.40 0.74 18.49
CA ASN A 150 -0.37 0.04 19.53
C ASN A 150 -1.70 -0.56 19.01
N LYS A 151 -1.64 -1.26 17.87
CA LYS A 151 -2.75 -1.87 17.12
C LYS A 151 -3.68 -0.86 16.42
N ARG A 152 -3.64 0.43 16.74
CA ARG A 152 -4.49 1.47 16.14
C ARG A 152 -3.90 2.02 14.86
N VAL A 153 -4.75 2.30 13.89
CA VAL A 153 -4.35 2.99 12.67
C VAL A 153 -4.14 4.47 12.99
N VAL A 154 -2.92 4.96 12.77
CA VAL A 154 -2.55 6.35 13.03
C VAL A 154 -2.26 7.15 11.76
N GLY A 155 -2.28 6.49 10.61
CA GLY A 155 -2.07 7.12 9.31
C GLY A 155 -2.01 6.10 8.17
N MET A 156 -1.82 6.61 6.97
CA MET A 156 -1.59 5.83 5.75
C MET A 156 -0.31 6.30 5.07
N ILE A 157 0.55 5.38 4.62
CA ILE A 157 1.69 5.72 3.79
C ILE A 157 1.48 5.19 2.38
N THR A 158 1.65 6.06 1.39
CA THR A 158 1.50 5.73 -0.03
C THR A 158 2.83 5.95 -0.76
N ARG A 159 3.00 5.34 -1.93
CA ARG A 159 4.14 5.66 -2.79
C ARG A 159 4.19 7.15 -3.16
N ALA A 160 3.04 7.81 -3.26
CA ALA A 160 2.96 9.23 -3.55
C ALA A 160 3.51 10.10 -2.40
N CYS A 161 3.27 9.69 -1.13
CA CYS A 161 3.84 10.37 0.03
C CYS A 161 5.37 10.33 -0.01
N ILE A 162 5.93 9.15 -0.27
CA ILE A 162 7.39 8.94 -0.34
C ILE A 162 7.98 9.75 -1.51
N LEU A 163 7.39 9.69 -2.70
CA LEU A 163 7.86 10.47 -3.85
C LEU A 163 7.81 11.99 -3.59
N LYS A 164 6.80 12.47 -2.88
CA LYS A 164 6.67 13.88 -2.52
C LYS A 164 7.78 14.32 -1.56
N ASP A 165 8.17 13.47 -0.64
CA ASP A 165 9.25 13.73 0.30
C ASP A 165 10.60 13.77 -0.42
N LEU A 166 10.92 12.76 -1.21
CA LEU A 166 12.12 12.72 -2.05
C LEU A 166 12.24 13.94 -2.97
N TYR A 167 11.11 14.42 -3.52
CA TYR A 167 11.12 15.62 -4.38
C TYR A 167 11.43 16.90 -3.60
N ARG A 168 11.05 16.98 -2.31
CA ARG A 168 11.38 18.13 -1.46
C ARG A 168 12.86 18.22 -1.22
N GLU A 169 13.55 17.11 -0.98
CA GLU A 169 15.01 17.08 -0.77
C GLU A 169 15.77 17.53 -2.02
N TRP A 170 15.25 17.27 -3.22
CA TRP A 170 15.90 17.67 -4.48
C TRP A 170 15.75 19.16 -4.83
N LYS A 171 14.88 19.88 -4.14
CA LYS A 171 14.57 21.28 -4.44
C LYS A 171 15.46 22.28 -3.70
N TYR A 172 16.30 21.81 -2.83
CA TYR A 172 17.29 22.57 -2.06
C TYR A 172 18.65 21.87 -2.15
#